data_3a896b7c84d4518b03e128055ada5a5d
#
_entry.id   3a896b7c84d4518b03e128055ada5a5d
#
_cell.length_a   1.000
_cell.length_b   1.000
_cell.length_c   1.000
_cell.angle_alpha   90.00
_cell.angle_beta   90.00
_cell.angle_gamma   90.00
#
_symmetry.space_group_name_H-M   'P 1'
#
loop_
_entity.id
_entity.type
_entity.pdbx_description
1 polymer ?
#
loop_
_entity_poly.entity_id
_entity_poly.type
_entity_poly.pdbx_seq_one_letter_code
_entity_poly.pdbx_strand_id
1 'polypeptide(L)'
;LSTQQTTDINRPYSTADHSGANHLHLSMSRSKCEELIDPLVERCRQPVLNALKDAKLKPSDIHEVVLVGGSIRVPKVQKLVRDMFGKEPHQGVNPDEVVSLGAAIQGGIISGDVKDVVLLDVTPLSVGIETEGGIMTVLVERNTTIPTTKTETFSTASDNQPAVTVRVFQGERKMASDNRLLDE
;
A
#
# COMPACT_ATOMS: atom_id res chain seq x y z
N LEU A 1 -9.28 -22.12 2.63
CA LEU A 1 -9.30 -22.06 4.12
C LEU A 1 -10.06 -20.84 4.68
N SER A 2 -10.64 -19.98 3.83
CA SER A 2 -11.49 -18.86 4.29
C SER A 2 -12.81 -19.36 4.93
N THR A 3 -13.41 -20.41 4.38
CA THR A 3 -14.67 -20.99 4.84
C THR A 3 -14.50 -22.38 5.44
N GLN A 4 -13.48 -23.13 5.02
CA GLN A 4 -13.22 -24.51 5.49
C GLN A 4 -12.13 -24.54 6.56
N GLN A 5 -12.15 -25.55 7.43
CA GLN A 5 -11.15 -25.75 8.49
C GLN A 5 -9.89 -26.46 7.99
N THR A 6 -10.02 -27.26 6.93
CA THR A 6 -8.92 -28.02 6.32
C THR A 6 -9.02 -27.96 4.81
N THR A 7 -7.90 -28.15 4.15
CA THR A 7 -7.81 -28.33 2.69
C THR A 7 -6.71 -29.30 2.35
N ASP A 8 -6.85 -29.98 1.22
CA ASP A 8 -5.81 -30.88 0.71
C ASP A 8 -5.00 -30.17 -0.37
N ILE A 9 -3.69 -30.33 -0.27
CA ILE A 9 -2.71 -29.90 -1.26
C ILE A 9 -2.26 -31.14 -1.99
N ASN A 10 -2.63 -31.27 -3.25
CA ASN A 10 -2.25 -32.35 -4.11
C ASN A 10 -1.38 -31.85 -5.27
N ARG A 11 -0.14 -32.31 -5.31
CA ARG A 11 0.81 -32.03 -6.39
C ARG A 11 1.28 -33.35 -6.98
N PRO A 12 0.58 -33.87 -8.00
CA PRO A 12 0.97 -35.07 -8.68
C PRO A 12 2.28 -34.86 -9.46
N TYR A 13 3.05 -35.92 -9.62
CA TYR A 13 4.33 -35.92 -10.37
C TYR A 13 5.37 -34.93 -9.85
N SER A 14 5.43 -34.73 -8.52
CA SER A 14 6.36 -33.75 -7.90
C SER A 14 7.82 -34.18 -8.05
N THR A 15 8.10 -35.48 -7.97
CA THR A 15 9.42 -36.07 -8.20
C THR A 15 9.25 -37.46 -8.83
N ALA A 16 10.34 -38.05 -9.29
CA ALA A 16 10.38 -39.42 -9.74
C ALA A 16 11.66 -40.09 -9.23
N ASP A 17 11.55 -41.36 -8.87
CA ASP A 17 12.68 -42.23 -8.54
C ASP A 17 12.61 -43.55 -9.32
N HIS A 18 13.47 -44.50 -8.97
CA HIS A 18 13.53 -45.82 -9.65
C HIS A 18 12.26 -46.67 -9.42
N SER A 19 11.39 -46.32 -8.48
CA SER A 19 10.10 -46.97 -8.24
C SER A 19 8.94 -46.32 -9.01
N GLY A 20 9.15 -45.15 -9.62
CA GLY A 20 8.17 -44.42 -10.40
C GLY A 20 7.96 -42.98 -9.99
N ALA A 21 6.82 -42.40 -10.38
CA ALA A 21 6.45 -41.03 -10.06
C ALA A 21 5.95 -40.91 -8.61
N ASN A 22 6.47 -39.93 -7.90
CA ASN A 22 6.06 -39.59 -6.55
C ASN A 22 5.11 -38.41 -6.55
N HIS A 23 4.09 -38.45 -5.70
CA HIS A 23 3.05 -37.44 -5.56
C HIS A 23 3.12 -36.83 -4.17
N LEU A 24 3.05 -35.51 -4.11
CA LEU A 24 2.92 -34.81 -2.84
C LEU A 24 1.43 -34.66 -2.50
N HIS A 25 1.01 -35.27 -1.42
CA HIS A 25 -0.32 -35.10 -0.85
C HIS A 25 -0.22 -34.70 0.60
N LEU A 26 -0.71 -33.49 0.92
CA LEU A 26 -0.68 -32.93 2.27
C LEU A 26 -2.05 -32.40 2.63
N SER A 27 -2.48 -32.60 3.88
CA SER A 27 -3.63 -31.90 4.44
C SER A 27 -3.15 -30.72 5.28
N MET A 28 -3.72 -29.53 5.04
CA MET A 28 -3.41 -28.31 5.77
C MET A 28 -4.63 -27.83 6.53
N SER A 29 -4.46 -27.62 7.84
CA SER A 29 -5.49 -26.97 8.67
C SER A 29 -5.44 -25.45 8.54
N ARG A 30 -6.58 -24.78 8.81
CA ARG A 30 -6.64 -23.30 8.90
C ARG A 30 -5.66 -22.78 9.94
N SER A 31 -5.60 -23.39 11.12
CA SER A 31 -4.69 -22.99 12.19
C SER A 31 -3.22 -23.03 11.76
N LYS A 32 -2.82 -24.07 11.02
CA LYS A 32 -1.46 -24.16 10.51
C LYS A 32 -1.18 -23.09 9.43
N CYS A 33 -2.14 -22.85 8.57
CA CYS A 33 -2.04 -21.76 7.58
C CYS A 33 -1.90 -20.41 8.27
N GLU A 34 -2.74 -20.12 9.27
CA GLU A 34 -2.71 -18.87 10.03
C GLU A 34 -1.42 -18.69 10.82
N GLU A 35 -0.84 -19.77 11.37
CA GLU A 35 0.50 -19.74 11.98
C GLU A 35 1.58 -19.32 10.97
N LEU A 36 1.56 -19.90 9.79
CA LEU A 36 2.56 -19.61 8.75
C LEU A 36 2.48 -18.17 8.22
N ILE A 37 1.28 -17.61 8.12
CA ILE A 37 1.09 -16.26 7.60
C ILE A 37 1.11 -15.19 8.70
N ASP A 38 1.17 -15.54 9.97
CA ASP A 38 1.14 -14.62 11.11
C ASP A 38 2.12 -13.46 10.98
N PRO A 39 3.41 -13.70 10.67
CA PRO A 39 4.36 -12.59 10.53
C PRO A 39 3.99 -11.61 9.41
N LEU A 40 3.32 -12.08 8.35
CA LEU A 40 2.88 -11.24 7.24
C LEU A 40 1.65 -10.41 7.64
N VAL A 41 0.71 -11.01 8.37
CA VAL A 41 -0.50 -10.32 8.85
C VAL A 41 -0.13 -9.24 9.88
N GLU A 42 0.76 -9.55 10.82
CA GLU A 42 1.20 -8.57 11.82
C GLU A 42 1.94 -7.37 11.20
N ARG A 43 2.62 -7.53 10.08
CA ARG A 43 3.22 -6.40 9.34
C ARG A 43 2.20 -5.37 8.86
N CYS A 44 0.93 -5.74 8.72
CA CYS A 44 -0.13 -4.79 8.34
C CYS A 44 -0.49 -3.82 9.47
N ARG A 45 -0.20 -4.16 10.71
CA ARG A 45 -0.54 -3.35 11.89
C ARG A 45 0.14 -1.98 11.86
N GLN A 46 1.45 -1.94 11.58
CA GLN A 46 2.22 -0.70 11.64
C GLN A 46 1.77 0.36 10.61
N PRO A 47 1.52 0.03 9.34
CA PRO A 47 0.96 0.98 8.38
C PRO A 47 -0.37 1.59 8.82
N VAL A 48 -1.26 0.79 9.42
CA VAL A 48 -2.55 1.27 9.96
C VAL A 48 -2.32 2.26 11.10
N LEU A 49 -1.44 1.94 12.04
CA LEU A 49 -1.11 2.84 13.16
C LEU A 49 -0.47 4.15 12.66
N ASN A 50 0.38 4.07 11.65
CA ASN A 50 0.98 5.26 11.06
C ASN A 50 -0.08 6.15 10.38
N ALA A 51 -1.00 5.56 9.62
CA ALA A 51 -2.09 6.30 8.99
C ALA A 51 -2.99 6.98 10.01
N LEU A 52 -3.36 6.31 11.09
CA LEU A 52 -4.12 6.90 12.19
C LEU A 52 -3.37 8.05 12.86
N LYS A 53 -2.07 7.88 13.10
CA LYS A 53 -1.21 8.92 13.66
C LYS A 53 -1.13 10.14 12.75
N ASP A 54 -0.92 9.93 11.45
CA ASP A 54 -0.85 11.02 10.47
C ASP A 54 -2.17 11.78 10.36
N ALA A 55 -3.29 11.06 10.41
CA ALA A 55 -4.63 11.64 10.45
C ALA A 55 -4.98 12.28 11.81
N LYS A 56 -4.16 12.08 12.86
CA LYS A 56 -4.43 12.50 14.25
C LYS A 56 -5.73 11.91 14.81
N LEU A 57 -6.06 10.70 14.38
CA LEU A 57 -7.26 9.95 14.78
C LEU A 57 -6.89 8.77 15.66
N LYS A 58 -7.86 8.34 16.49
CA LYS A 58 -7.80 7.10 17.26
C LYS A 58 -8.63 6.03 16.54
N PRO A 59 -8.40 4.74 16.79
CA PRO A 59 -9.24 3.68 16.25
C PRO A 59 -10.74 3.85 16.54
N SER A 60 -11.08 4.43 17.69
CA SER A 60 -12.46 4.74 18.09
C SER A 60 -13.15 5.78 17.21
N ASP A 61 -12.37 6.67 16.58
CA ASP A 61 -12.88 7.78 15.77
C ASP A 61 -13.22 7.32 14.35
N ILE A 62 -12.81 6.12 13.97
CA ILE A 62 -13.11 5.51 12.68
C ILE A 62 -14.54 4.99 12.69
N HIS A 63 -15.39 5.48 11.80
CA HIS A 63 -16.79 5.08 11.69
C HIS A 63 -16.95 3.70 11.08
N GLU A 64 -16.27 3.46 9.98
CA GLU A 64 -16.31 2.19 9.23
C GLU A 64 -14.92 1.76 8.78
N VAL A 65 -14.70 0.44 8.70
CA VAL A 65 -13.51 -0.18 8.13
C VAL A 65 -13.94 -1.03 6.95
N VAL A 66 -13.54 -0.63 5.77
CA VAL A 66 -13.82 -1.35 4.52
C VAL A 66 -12.60 -2.14 4.11
N LEU A 67 -12.74 -3.45 4.00
CA LEU A 67 -11.69 -4.33 3.55
C LEU A 67 -11.84 -4.63 2.06
N VAL A 68 -10.74 -4.55 1.30
CA VAL A 68 -10.73 -4.79 -0.14
C VAL A 68 -9.60 -5.73 -0.55
N GLY A 69 -9.80 -6.45 -1.67
CA GLY A 69 -8.84 -7.41 -2.21
C GLY A 69 -9.00 -8.83 -1.64
N GLY A 70 -8.59 -9.83 -2.41
CA GLY A 70 -8.81 -11.25 -2.10
C GLY A 70 -8.22 -11.72 -0.77
N SER A 71 -7.11 -11.12 -0.31
CA SER A 71 -6.43 -11.49 0.94
C SER A 71 -7.28 -11.22 2.19
N ILE A 72 -8.26 -10.34 2.12
CA ILE A 72 -9.17 -10.04 3.25
C ILE A 72 -10.11 -11.22 3.59
N ARG A 73 -10.25 -12.18 2.69
CA ARG A 73 -11.02 -13.41 2.93
C ARG A 73 -10.37 -14.31 3.99
N VAL A 74 -9.11 -14.05 4.34
CA VAL A 74 -8.39 -14.76 5.40
C VAL A 74 -8.94 -14.34 6.76
N PRO A 75 -9.49 -15.29 7.58
CA PRO A 75 -10.12 -14.95 8.85
C PRO A 75 -9.18 -14.21 9.81
N LYS A 76 -7.89 -14.53 9.79
CA LYS A 76 -6.88 -13.86 10.61
C LYS A 76 -6.72 -12.37 10.29
N VAL A 77 -6.84 -11.98 9.02
CA VAL A 77 -6.83 -10.55 8.61
C VAL A 77 -8.05 -9.83 9.18
N GLN A 78 -9.22 -10.44 9.06
CA GLN A 78 -10.46 -9.87 9.62
C GLN A 78 -10.37 -9.76 11.16
N LYS A 79 -9.79 -10.77 11.81
CA LYS A 79 -9.56 -10.73 13.26
C LYS A 79 -8.63 -9.60 13.66
N LEU A 80 -7.51 -9.40 12.95
CA LEU A 80 -6.59 -8.29 13.20
C LEU A 80 -7.33 -6.94 13.18
N VAL A 81 -8.17 -6.73 12.17
CA VAL A 81 -8.95 -5.49 12.03
C VAL A 81 -9.95 -5.32 13.18
N ARG A 82 -10.68 -6.38 13.54
CA ARG A 82 -11.57 -6.35 14.71
C ARG A 82 -10.84 -6.01 16.01
N ASP A 83 -9.69 -6.62 16.22
CA ASP A 83 -8.88 -6.40 17.42
C ASP A 83 -8.33 -4.96 17.47
N MET A 84 -8.04 -4.34 16.31
CA MET A 84 -7.53 -2.97 16.24
C MET A 84 -8.60 -1.90 16.39
N PHE A 85 -9.77 -2.10 15.82
CA PHE A 85 -10.82 -1.07 15.74
C PHE A 85 -12.00 -1.33 16.65
N GLY A 86 -12.11 -2.53 17.25
CA GLY A 86 -13.25 -2.93 18.07
C GLY A 86 -14.57 -3.02 17.28
N LYS A 87 -14.50 -3.15 15.96
CA LYS A 87 -15.65 -3.14 15.03
C LYS A 87 -15.52 -4.24 14.00
N GLU A 88 -16.67 -4.77 13.53
CA GLU A 88 -16.69 -5.65 12.39
C GLU A 88 -16.38 -4.87 11.09
N PRO A 89 -15.53 -5.39 10.23
CA PRO A 89 -15.30 -4.80 8.91
C PRO A 89 -16.58 -4.79 8.08
N HIS A 90 -16.78 -3.73 7.30
CA HIS A 90 -17.90 -3.63 6.39
C HIS A 90 -17.85 -4.72 5.32
N GLN A 91 -18.99 -5.39 5.08
CA GLN A 91 -19.10 -6.52 4.15
C GLN A 91 -20.01 -6.23 2.95
N GLY A 92 -20.41 -4.97 2.78
CA GLY A 92 -21.39 -4.56 1.76
C GLY A 92 -20.85 -4.44 0.32
N VAL A 93 -19.52 -4.62 0.12
CA VAL A 93 -18.90 -4.53 -1.20
C VAL A 93 -18.23 -5.84 -1.58
N ASN A 94 -18.26 -6.20 -2.86
CA ASN A 94 -17.47 -7.33 -3.36
C ASN A 94 -15.98 -6.97 -3.34
N PRO A 95 -15.18 -7.63 -2.51
CA PRO A 95 -13.77 -7.28 -2.33
C PRO A 95 -12.90 -7.51 -3.58
N ASP A 96 -13.35 -8.34 -4.51
CA ASP A 96 -12.61 -8.65 -5.74
C ASP A 96 -12.89 -7.63 -6.86
N GLU A 97 -14.03 -6.95 -6.81
CA GLU A 97 -14.51 -6.05 -7.87
C GLU A 97 -14.46 -4.57 -7.48
N VAL A 98 -14.49 -4.25 -6.19
CA VAL A 98 -14.63 -2.87 -5.70
C VAL A 98 -13.53 -1.93 -6.21
N VAL A 99 -12.31 -2.42 -6.41
CA VAL A 99 -11.19 -1.62 -6.92
C VAL A 99 -11.42 -1.25 -8.39
N SER A 100 -11.85 -2.21 -9.22
CA SER A 100 -12.15 -1.95 -10.63
C SER A 100 -13.37 -1.03 -10.79
N LEU A 101 -14.38 -1.19 -9.94
CA LEU A 101 -15.54 -0.30 -9.89
C LEU A 101 -15.13 1.13 -9.52
N GLY A 102 -14.29 1.28 -8.51
CA GLY A 102 -13.73 2.59 -8.11
C GLY A 102 -12.91 3.24 -9.23
N ALA A 103 -12.10 2.46 -9.94
CA ALA A 103 -11.34 2.94 -11.09
C ALA A 103 -12.25 3.39 -12.24
N ALA A 104 -13.34 2.67 -12.50
CA ALA A 104 -14.33 3.07 -13.51
C ALA A 104 -15.04 4.38 -13.13
N ILE A 105 -15.42 4.55 -11.86
CA ILE A 105 -16.01 5.80 -11.36
C ILE A 105 -15.02 6.95 -11.51
N GLN A 106 -13.75 6.74 -11.17
CA GLN A 106 -12.71 7.76 -11.33
C GLN A 106 -12.50 8.12 -12.81
N GLY A 107 -12.54 7.15 -13.72
CA GLY A 107 -12.55 7.40 -15.16
C GLY A 107 -13.72 8.30 -15.57
N GLY A 108 -14.93 8.03 -15.07
CA GLY A 108 -16.11 8.85 -15.31
C GLY A 108 -16.01 10.28 -14.75
N ILE A 109 -15.32 10.46 -13.61
CA ILE A 109 -15.03 11.80 -13.06
C ILE A 109 -14.08 12.57 -14.00
N ILE A 110 -13.03 11.91 -14.48
CA ILE A 110 -12.03 12.52 -15.38
C ILE A 110 -12.67 12.89 -16.73
N SER A 111 -13.55 12.04 -17.29
CA SER A 111 -14.28 12.33 -18.54
C SER A 111 -15.38 13.38 -18.37
N GLY A 112 -15.80 13.68 -17.14
CA GLY A 112 -16.86 14.63 -16.81
C GLY A 112 -18.27 14.03 -16.84
N ASP A 113 -18.39 12.71 -16.96
CA ASP A 113 -19.68 11.99 -16.94
C ASP A 113 -20.25 11.87 -15.52
N VAL A 114 -19.36 11.75 -14.52
CA VAL A 114 -19.72 11.70 -13.09
C VAL A 114 -19.35 13.04 -12.45
N LYS A 115 -20.34 13.75 -11.91
CA LYS A 115 -20.16 15.10 -11.32
C LYS A 115 -20.51 15.17 -9.84
N ASP A 116 -21.18 14.17 -9.31
CA ASP A 116 -21.70 14.18 -7.95
C ASP A 116 -20.72 13.60 -6.92
N VAL A 117 -19.54 13.15 -7.37
CA VAL A 117 -18.50 12.57 -6.53
C VAL A 117 -17.19 13.32 -6.75
N VAL A 118 -16.55 13.74 -5.65
CA VAL A 118 -15.21 14.33 -5.67
C VAL A 118 -14.26 13.38 -4.94
N LEU A 119 -13.24 12.93 -5.63
CA LEU A 119 -12.12 12.21 -5.02
C LEU A 119 -10.97 13.18 -4.82
N LEU A 120 -10.54 13.31 -3.58
CA LEU A 120 -9.28 13.99 -3.22
C LEU A 120 -8.28 12.94 -2.81
N ASP A 121 -7.16 12.92 -3.48
CA ASP A 121 -6.04 12.05 -3.16
C ASP A 121 -4.88 12.85 -2.59
N VAL A 122 -3.89 12.18 -2.02
CA VAL A 122 -2.72 12.81 -1.42
C VAL A 122 -1.45 12.14 -1.88
N THR A 123 -0.34 12.88 -1.83
CA THR A 123 0.98 12.30 -2.05
C THR A 123 1.33 11.34 -0.91
N PRO A 124 1.68 10.07 -1.17
CA PRO A 124 2.01 9.10 -0.11
C PRO A 124 3.37 9.38 0.53
N LEU A 125 4.28 10.02 -0.20
CA LEU A 125 5.62 10.39 0.22
C LEU A 125 5.96 11.80 -0.26
N SER A 126 6.87 12.46 0.45
CA SER A 126 7.39 13.77 0.06
C SER A 126 8.13 13.69 -1.27
N VAL A 127 8.02 14.76 -2.07
CA VAL A 127 8.75 14.94 -3.31
C VAL A 127 9.64 16.16 -3.17
N GLY A 128 10.88 16.05 -3.60
CA GLY A 128 11.86 17.11 -3.50
C GLY A 128 12.98 16.97 -4.52
N ILE A 129 13.93 17.85 -4.44
CA ILE A 129 15.11 17.86 -5.30
C ILE A 129 16.40 17.70 -4.50
N GLU A 130 17.44 17.21 -5.17
CA GLU A 130 18.77 17.22 -4.59
C GLU A 130 19.34 18.64 -4.62
N THR A 131 19.86 19.08 -3.48
CA THR A 131 20.56 20.34 -3.32
C THR A 131 22.01 20.12 -2.89
N GLU A 132 22.77 21.19 -2.73
CA GLU A 132 24.18 21.13 -2.35
C GLU A 132 24.42 20.20 -1.15
N GLY A 133 25.47 19.37 -1.23
CA GLY A 133 25.78 18.36 -0.22
C GLY A 133 24.95 17.06 -0.33
N GLY A 134 24.21 16.85 -1.43
CA GLY A 134 23.41 15.63 -1.62
C GLY A 134 22.17 15.57 -0.74
N ILE A 135 21.71 16.71 -0.23
CA ILE A 135 20.55 16.80 0.68
C ILE A 135 19.26 16.84 -0.15
N MET A 136 18.25 16.08 0.28
CA MET A 136 16.90 16.19 -0.27
C MET A 136 16.19 17.40 0.32
N THR A 137 15.96 18.41 -0.52
CA THR A 137 15.11 19.56 -0.19
C THR A 137 13.69 19.27 -0.63
N VAL A 138 12.80 19.12 0.35
CA VAL A 138 11.39 18.79 0.12
C VAL A 138 10.66 20.01 -0.45
N LEU A 139 9.96 19.82 -1.56
CA LEU A 139 9.10 20.82 -2.20
C LEU A 139 7.62 20.52 -1.94
N VAL A 140 7.23 19.27 -2.05
CA VAL A 140 5.86 18.80 -1.77
C VAL A 140 5.94 17.81 -0.62
N GLU A 141 5.36 18.16 0.51
CA GLU A 141 5.32 17.29 1.67
C GLU A 141 4.36 16.12 1.43
N ARG A 142 4.64 14.98 2.07
CA ARG A 142 3.70 13.85 2.10
C ARG A 142 2.34 14.30 2.65
N ASN A 143 1.28 13.60 2.25
CA ASN A 143 -0.10 13.94 2.59
C ASN A 143 -0.59 15.29 2.04
N THR A 144 0.13 15.88 1.07
CA THR A 144 -0.37 17.04 0.33
C THR A 144 -1.42 16.60 -0.67
N THR A 145 -2.58 17.24 -0.65
CA THR A 145 -3.68 16.98 -1.60
C THR A 145 -3.23 17.23 -3.04
N ILE A 146 -3.57 16.32 -3.94
CA ILE A 146 -3.28 16.41 -5.37
C ILE A 146 -4.58 16.63 -6.17
N PRO A 147 -4.52 17.37 -7.32
CA PRO A 147 -3.31 17.93 -7.94
C PRO A 147 -2.73 19.13 -7.17
N THR A 148 -1.40 19.26 -7.18
CA THR A 148 -0.68 20.37 -6.54
C THR A 148 0.47 20.83 -7.42
N THR A 149 0.85 22.10 -7.26
CA THR A 149 2.03 22.68 -7.93
C THR A 149 2.84 23.44 -6.89
N LYS A 150 4.14 23.24 -6.89
CA LYS A 150 5.11 23.99 -6.08
C LYS A 150 6.18 24.58 -6.95
N THR A 151 6.49 25.84 -6.68
CA THR A 151 7.58 26.57 -7.35
C THR A 151 8.48 27.15 -6.27
N GLU A 152 9.78 26.88 -6.39
CA GLU A 152 10.81 27.42 -5.51
C GLU A 152 11.96 27.97 -6.33
N THR A 153 12.64 28.97 -5.80
CA THR A 153 13.79 29.60 -6.45
C THR A 153 15.07 29.15 -5.76
N PHE A 154 16.00 28.64 -6.52
CA PHE A 154 17.31 28.22 -6.04
C PHE A 154 18.39 29.03 -6.72
N SER A 155 19.51 29.25 -6.03
CA SER A 155 20.72 29.83 -6.61
C SER A 155 21.68 28.73 -7.03
N THR A 156 22.59 29.07 -7.93
CA THR A 156 23.71 28.18 -8.28
C THR A 156 24.70 28.08 -7.12
N ALA A 157 25.36 26.92 -6.98
CA ALA A 157 26.36 26.67 -5.95
C ALA A 157 27.67 27.47 -6.16
N SER A 158 27.95 27.89 -7.39
CA SER A 158 29.14 28.66 -7.77
C SER A 158 28.80 29.78 -8.73
N ASP A 159 29.59 30.85 -8.73
CA ASP A 159 29.50 31.96 -9.68
C ASP A 159 29.78 31.47 -11.12
N ASN A 160 28.99 31.97 -12.06
CA ASN A 160 29.11 31.64 -13.51
C ASN A 160 28.92 30.14 -13.83
N GLN A 161 28.18 29.39 -13.03
CA GLN A 161 27.85 28.00 -13.29
C GLN A 161 27.02 27.89 -14.58
N PRO A 162 27.48 27.18 -15.65
CA PRO A 162 26.85 27.21 -16.97
C PRO A 162 25.62 26.30 -17.08
N ALA A 163 25.46 25.33 -16.17
CA ALA A 163 24.37 24.37 -16.17
C ALA A 163 24.04 23.88 -14.74
N VAL A 164 22.82 23.43 -14.57
CA VAL A 164 22.34 22.78 -13.33
C VAL A 164 21.60 21.52 -13.72
N THR A 165 21.96 20.39 -13.11
CA THR A 165 21.18 19.17 -13.18
C THR A 165 20.19 19.16 -12.04
N VAL A 166 18.90 19.03 -12.36
CA VAL A 166 17.85 18.96 -11.36
C VAL A 166 17.40 17.52 -11.23
N ARG A 167 17.71 16.90 -10.10
CA ARG A 167 17.32 15.51 -9.79
C ARG A 167 16.16 15.50 -8.82
N VAL A 168 15.07 14.86 -9.22
CA VAL A 168 13.81 14.80 -8.46
C VAL A 168 13.72 13.47 -7.73
N PHE A 169 13.47 13.53 -6.43
CA PHE A 169 13.38 12.35 -5.58
C PHE A 169 12.06 12.27 -4.83
N GLN A 170 11.67 11.05 -4.48
CA GLN A 170 10.53 10.77 -3.63
C GLN A 170 10.97 9.96 -2.41
N GLY A 171 10.60 10.40 -1.21
CA GLY A 171 10.88 9.72 0.05
C GLY A 171 10.98 10.66 1.24
N GLU A 172 11.29 10.09 2.39
CA GLU A 172 11.35 10.80 3.68
C GLU A 172 12.77 10.87 4.26
N ARG A 173 13.77 10.43 3.52
CA ARG A 173 15.15 10.38 4.00
C ARG A 173 15.87 11.69 3.69
N LYS A 174 16.77 12.09 4.60
CA LYS A 174 17.47 13.37 4.54
C LYS A 174 18.43 13.45 3.34
N MET A 175 19.12 12.33 3.03
CA MET A 175 20.01 12.29 1.87
C MET A 175 19.20 11.91 0.62
N ALA A 176 19.43 12.64 -0.48
CA ALA A 176 18.75 12.39 -1.75
C ALA A 176 19.02 10.96 -2.26
N SER A 177 20.24 10.49 -2.18
CA SER A 177 20.65 9.14 -2.60
C SER A 177 19.91 8.00 -1.90
N ASP A 178 19.37 8.24 -0.72
CA ASP A 178 18.62 7.24 0.05
C ASP A 178 17.13 7.20 -0.30
N ASN A 179 16.68 8.11 -1.16
CA ASN A 179 15.33 8.21 -1.65
C ASN A 179 15.22 7.70 -3.09
N ARG A 180 13.99 7.54 -3.57
CA ARG A 180 13.74 7.05 -4.92
C ARG A 180 13.91 8.18 -5.92
N LEU A 181 14.86 8.06 -6.85
CA LEU A 181 14.96 8.95 -8.00
C LEU A 181 13.72 8.78 -8.89
N LEU A 182 13.08 9.88 -9.22
CA LEU A 182 11.94 9.92 -10.14
C LEU A 182 12.37 10.39 -11.53
N ASP A 183 13.21 11.46 -11.60
CA ASP A 183 13.63 12.08 -12.85
C ASP A 183 14.91 12.90 -12.68
N GLU A 184 15.60 13.19 -13.81
CA GLU A 184 16.83 13.97 -13.89
C GLU A 184 16.83 14.91 -15.08
#